data_d20d47bcbbd2a7dab5b7b466246ec356
#
_entry.id   d20d47bcbbd2a7dab5b7b466246ec356
#
_cell.length_a   1.000
_cell.length_b   1.000
_cell.length_c   1.000
_cell.angle_alpha   90.00
_cell.angle_beta   90.00
_cell.angle_gamma   90.00
#
_symmetry.space_group_name_H-M   'P 1'
#
loop_
_entity.id
_entity.type
_entity.pdbx_description
1 polymer ?
#
loop_
_entity_poly.entity_id
_entity_poly.type
_entity_poly.pdbx_seq_one_letter_code
_entity_poly.pdbx_strand_id
1 'polypeptide(L)'
;LTSDGKTVLFAYTACGVSAGQASAEGRPSDPTWGVEMKERPPWTPETSYHVFRVSVDGTGLTQLTDGPWNDLHPNWLPDGRIVFISERRGGFGRCHGRPVPLFTLHAMDADGRNMVRLSHHEGNEWHPSADGNGMIVYSRWDYVDRGHNQAHHPWITAPDGRNPRAIHGNFKPSHDLNPDMELN
;
A
#
# COMPACT_ATOMS: atom_id res chain seq x y z
N LEU A 1 -3.64 -5.44 -14.83
CA LEU A 1 -3.81 -5.46 -16.29
C LEU A 1 -4.65 -4.25 -16.70
N THR A 2 -4.29 -3.57 -17.78
CA THR A 2 -5.13 -2.53 -18.39
C THR A 2 -6.45 -3.10 -18.88
N SER A 3 -7.47 -2.26 -19.04
CA SER A 3 -8.80 -2.68 -19.51
C SER A 3 -8.79 -3.27 -20.94
N ASP A 4 -7.82 -2.88 -21.77
CA ASP A 4 -7.59 -3.45 -23.10
C ASP A 4 -6.78 -4.75 -23.08
N GLY A 5 -6.34 -5.21 -21.91
CA GLY A 5 -5.59 -6.43 -21.73
C GLY A 5 -4.14 -6.41 -22.24
N LYS A 6 -3.56 -5.22 -22.52
CA LYS A 6 -2.25 -5.12 -23.18
C LYS A 6 -1.08 -4.81 -22.26
N THR A 7 -1.33 -4.23 -21.08
CA THR A 7 -0.27 -3.79 -20.16
C THR A 7 -0.51 -4.33 -18.77
N VAL A 8 0.52 -4.89 -18.18
CA VAL A 8 0.56 -5.40 -16.80
C VAL A 8 1.29 -4.40 -15.90
N LEU A 9 0.73 -4.13 -14.73
CA LEU A 9 1.42 -3.49 -13.61
C LEU A 9 1.80 -4.53 -12.58
N PHE A 10 2.97 -4.37 -11.97
CA PHE A 10 3.41 -5.20 -10.87
C PHE A 10 4.41 -4.45 -10.00
N ALA A 11 4.58 -4.91 -8.77
CA ALA A 11 5.66 -4.46 -7.90
C ALA A 11 6.77 -5.51 -7.89
N TYR A 12 8.02 -5.06 -7.96
CA TYR A 12 9.18 -5.94 -7.99
C TYR A 12 10.36 -5.33 -7.22
N THR A 13 11.16 -6.20 -6.62
CA THR A 13 12.47 -5.87 -6.04
C THR A 13 13.50 -6.91 -6.46
N ALA A 14 14.72 -6.49 -6.70
CA ALA A 14 15.85 -7.39 -6.95
C ALA A 14 16.38 -8.06 -5.66
N CYS A 15 15.88 -7.66 -4.50
CA CYS A 15 16.37 -8.11 -3.18
C CYS A 15 16.08 -9.60 -2.87
N GLY A 16 15.16 -10.24 -3.58
CA GLY A 16 14.83 -11.65 -3.40
C GLY A 16 14.05 -12.00 -2.12
N VAL A 17 13.68 -11.01 -1.31
CA VAL A 17 12.84 -11.18 -0.11
C VAL A 17 11.47 -10.54 -0.32
N SER A 18 10.42 -11.17 0.19
CA SER A 18 9.08 -10.58 0.12
C SER A 18 8.99 -9.31 0.97
N ALA A 19 8.10 -8.40 0.62
CA ALA A 19 7.84 -7.20 1.43
C ALA A 19 7.42 -7.56 2.85
N GLY A 20 6.68 -8.64 3.03
CA GLY A 20 6.34 -9.18 4.35
C GLY A 20 7.56 -9.70 5.11
N GLN A 21 8.46 -10.41 4.44
CA GLN A 21 9.73 -10.84 5.02
C GLN A 21 10.64 -9.65 5.29
N ALA A 22 10.76 -8.72 4.36
CA ALA A 22 11.55 -7.53 4.55
C ALA A 22 11.01 -6.68 5.72
N SER A 23 9.70 -6.57 5.89
CA SER A 23 9.12 -5.86 7.04
C SER A 23 9.12 -6.67 8.34
N ALA A 24 9.14 -8.02 8.27
CA ALA A 24 9.01 -8.89 9.42
C ALA A 24 10.31 -9.60 9.82
N GLU A 25 11.07 -10.11 8.86
CA GLU A 25 12.17 -11.05 9.07
C GLU A 25 13.54 -10.55 8.58
N GLY A 26 13.55 -9.67 7.60
CA GLY A 26 14.80 -9.07 7.07
C GLY A 26 15.47 -8.10 8.03
N ARG A 27 14.90 -7.95 9.21
CA ARG A 27 15.42 -7.13 10.29
C ARG A 27 15.82 -8.05 11.41
N PRO A 28 17.08 -8.01 11.83
CA PRO A 28 17.54 -8.85 12.92
C PRO A 28 16.64 -8.68 14.13
N SER A 29 16.48 -9.73 14.88
CA SER A 29 15.87 -9.72 16.21
C SER A 29 16.73 -8.94 17.23
N ASP A 30 17.39 -7.90 16.78
CA ASP A 30 18.21 -7.03 17.60
C ASP A 30 17.31 -6.19 18.52
N PRO A 31 17.51 -6.23 19.82
CA PRO A 31 16.73 -5.41 20.76
C PRO A 31 16.93 -3.91 20.55
N THR A 32 17.97 -3.46 19.87
CA THR A 32 18.19 -2.05 19.50
C THR A 32 17.39 -1.65 18.26
N TRP A 33 16.87 -2.60 17.54
CA TRP A 33 16.17 -2.44 16.29
C TRP A 33 15.07 -1.34 16.31
N GLY A 34 14.31 -1.24 17.37
CA GLY A 34 13.29 -0.22 17.55
C GLY A 34 13.83 1.20 17.70
N VAL A 35 15.10 1.36 18.04
CA VAL A 35 15.75 2.65 18.28
C VAL A 35 16.39 3.19 17.00
N GLU A 36 17.13 2.33 16.29
CA GLU A 36 17.86 2.73 15.09
C GLU A 36 16.95 2.97 13.89
N MET A 37 15.79 2.31 13.86
CA MET A 37 14.83 2.40 12.76
C MET A 37 13.92 3.62 12.83
N LYS A 38 14.02 4.45 13.84
CA LYS A 38 13.14 5.61 14.03
C LYS A 38 13.34 6.70 12.98
N GLU A 39 14.47 6.74 12.33
CA GLU A 39 14.87 7.91 11.54
C GLU A 39 14.81 7.71 10.02
N ARG A 40 14.81 6.47 9.52
CA ARG A 40 14.71 6.19 8.08
C ARG A 40 14.33 4.74 7.78
N PRO A 41 13.70 4.47 6.62
CA PRO A 41 13.53 3.12 6.13
C PRO A 41 14.88 2.42 5.96
N PRO A 42 14.98 1.13 6.27
CA PRO A 42 16.21 0.35 6.09
C PRO A 42 16.46 -0.01 4.62
N TRP A 43 15.61 0.43 3.73
CA TRP A 43 15.67 0.12 2.32
C TRP A 43 16.59 1.08 1.58
N THR A 44 17.28 0.54 0.61
CA THR A 44 17.96 1.32 -0.43
C THR A 44 17.12 1.30 -1.70
N PRO A 45 17.37 2.18 -2.69
CA PRO A 45 16.67 2.10 -3.97
C PRO A 45 16.74 0.71 -4.60
N GLU A 46 17.86 0.00 -4.43
CA GLU A 46 18.09 -1.32 -5.03
C GLU A 46 17.34 -2.46 -4.31
N THR A 47 17.03 -2.27 -3.03
CA THR A 47 16.34 -3.29 -2.22
C THR A 47 14.87 -3.01 -2.00
N SER A 48 14.39 -1.84 -2.42
CA SER A 48 12.99 -1.46 -2.34
C SER A 48 12.15 -2.11 -3.43
N TYR A 49 10.88 -2.26 -3.15
CA TYR A 49 9.89 -2.62 -4.17
C TYR A 49 9.51 -1.39 -4.99
N HIS A 50 9.57 -1.52 -6.29
CA HIS A 50 9.16 -0.49 -7.23
C HIS A 50 8.03 -0.97 -8.12
N VAL A 51 7.21 -0.02 -8.57
CA VAL A 51 6.17 -0.29 -9.56
C VAL A 51 6.78 -0.32 -10.96
N PHE A 52 6.44 -1.35 -11.69
CA PHE A 52 6.82 -1.57 -13.09
C PHE A 52 5.59 -1.75 -13.95
N ARG A 53 5.75 -1.45 -15.23
CA ARG A 53 4.82 -1.86 -16.28
C ARG A 53 5.54 -2.63 -17.36
N VAL A 54 4.80 -3.51 -18.03
CA VAL A 54 5.28 -4.29 -19.18
C VAL A 54 4.10 -4.61 -20.09
N SER A 55 4.33 -4.67 -21.38
CA SER A 55 3.34 -5.21 -22.32
C SER A 55 3.17 -6.71 -22.13
N VAL A 56 1.98 -7.27 -22.42
CA VAL A 56 1.71 -8.71 -22.25
C VAL A 56 2.57 -9.60 -23.16
N ASP A 57 3.13 -9.06 -24.23
CA ASP A 57 4.11 -9.73 -25.09
C ASP A 57 5.54 -9.71 -24.51
N GLY A 58 5.74 -9.15 -23.32
CA GLY A 58 7.02 -9.04 -22.64
C GLY A 58 7.86 -7.85 -23.08
N THR A 59 7.40 -7.01 -24.00
CA THR A 59 8.16 -5.84 -24.44
C THR A 59 7.87 -4.60 -23.56
N GLY A 60 8.73 -3.59 -23.67
CA GLY A 60 8.49 -2.28 -23.04
C GLY A 60 8.54 -2.29 -21.51
N LEU A 61 9.30 -3.20 -20.88
CA LEU A 61 9.51 -3.18 -19.43
C LEU A 61 10.02 -1.81 -18.99
N THR A 62 9.29 -1.17 -18.10
CA THR A 62 9.61 0.17 -17.61
C THR A 62 9.40 0.23 -16.10
N GLN A 63 10.40 0.70 -15.37
CA GLN A 63 10.26 1.06 -13.96
C GLN A 63 9.59 2.44 -13.86
N LEU A 64 8.56 2.55 -13.02
CA LEU A 64 7.75 3.75 -12.87
C LEU A 64 8.04 4.51 -11.58
N THR A 65 8.50 3.82 -10.54
CA THR A 65 8.85 4.43 -9.26
C THR A 65 10.29 4.09 -8.88
N ASP A 66 10.89 4.94 -8.05
CA ASP A 66 12.27 4.80 -7.58
C ASP A 66 12.43 5.30 -6.13
N GLY A 67 13.65 5.24 -5.61
CA GLY A 67 14.01 5.72 -4.28
C GLY A 67 13.96 4.63 -3.20
N PRO A 68 14.30 4.97 -1.95
CA PRO A 68 14.40 4.03 -0.84
C PRO A 68 13.04 3.75 -0.19
N TRP A 69 11.99 3.60 -0.98
CA TRP A 69 10.61 3.43 -0.55
C TRP A 69 10.00 2.21 -1.21
N ASN A 70 9.29 1.40 -0.43
CA ASN A 70 8.50 0.33 -1.01
C ASN A 70 7.20 0.87 -1.58
N ASP A 71 6.99 0.61 -2.86
CA ASP A 71 5.78 0.93 -3.62
C ASP A 71 5.12 -0.38 -4.04
N LEU A 72 3.90 -0.63 -3.56
CA LEU A 72 3.26 -1.95 -3.66
C LEU A 72 1.82 -1.84 -4.17
N HIS A 73 1.26 -2.98 -4.54
CA HIS A 73 -0.14 -3.15 -4.94
C HIS A 73 -0.62 -2.16 -6.01
N PRO A 74 0.10 -1.99 -7.13
CA PRO A 74 -0.33 -1.07 -8.17
C PRO A 74 -1.58 -1.55 -8.88
N ASN A 75 -2.48 -0.61 -9.20
CA ASN A 75 -3.67 -0.87 -9.99
C ASN A 75 -3.98 0.31 -10.91
N TRP A 76 -4.63 0.04 -12.03
CA TRP A 76 -5.10 1.08 -12.95
C TRP A 76 -6.37 1.74 -12.45
N LEU A 77 -6.44 3.05 -12.56
CA LEU A 77 -7.68 3.81 -12.44
C LEU A 77 -8.31 4.01 -13.83
N PRO A 78 -9.65 4.15 -13.92
CA PRO A 78 -10.32 4.37 -15.19
C PRO A 78 -9.91 5.66 -15.90
N ASP A 79 -9.37 6.65 -15.19
CA ASP A 79 -8.85 7.90 -15.75
C ASP A 79 -7.44 7.77 -16.34
N GLY A 80 -6.86 6.56 -16.34
CA GLY A 80 -5.55 6.25 -16.89
C GLY A 80 -4.39 6.46 -15.91
N ARG A 81 -4.64 6.89 -14.68
CA ARG A 81 -3.63 6.96 -13.63
C ARG A 81 -3.41 5.57 -13.00
N ILE A 82 -2.34 5.48 -12.22
CA ILE A 82 -2.00 4.31 -11.42
C ILE A 82 -2.18 4.67 -9.96
N VAL A 83 -2.98 3.89 -9.22
CA VAL A 83 -3.05 3.93 -7.76
C VAL A 83 -2.17 2.84 -7.18
N PHE A 84 -1.52 3.10 -6.07
CA PHE A 84 -0.66 2.15 -5.36
C PHE A 84 -0.52 2.56 -3.88
N ILE A 85 0.06 1.69 -3.07
CA ILE A 85 0.45 2.06 -1.71
C ILE A 85 1.95 2.31 -1.64
N SER A 86 2.34 3.26 -0.80
CA SER A 86 3.74 3.64 -0.62
C SER A 86 4.02 4.04 0.82
N GLU A 87 5.24 3.76 1.27
CA GLU A 87 5.76 4.26 2.54
C GLU A 87 6.40 5.66 2.44
N ARG A 88 6.29 6.35 1.29
CA ARG A 88 6.81 7.70 1.05
C ARG A 88 6.28 8.76 2.00
N ARG A 89 5.14 8.51 2.62
CA ARG A 89 4.63 9.36 3.70
C ARG A 89 5.62 9.45 4.86
N GLY A 90 6.41 8.40 5.06
CA GLY A 90 7.27 8.24 6.22
C GLY A 90 6.51 7.90 7.49
N GLY A 91 7.26 7.54 8.53
CA GLY A 91 6.72 7.14 9.81
C GLY A 91 6.45 5.64 9.91
N PHE A 92 5.95 5.26 11.08
CA PHE A 92 5.68 3.86 11.41
C PHE A 92 4.26 3.69 11.92
N GLY A 93 3.68 2.55 11.61
CA GLY A 93 2.37 2.13 12.12
C GLY A 93 2.39 1.99 13.64
N ARG A 94 1.23 2.22 14.25
CA ARG A 94 1.01 2.02 15.69
C ARG A 94 0.90 0.53 16.03
N CYS A 95 0.89 0.24 17.30
CA CYS A 95 0.51 -1.06 17.89
C CYS A 95 1.42 -2.25 17.58
N HIS A 96 2.57 -2.04 17.01
CA HIS A 96 3.56 -3.09 16.84
C HIS A 96 4.69 -2.93 17.85
N GLY A 97 5.13 -4.02 18.47
CA GLY A 97 6.32 -4.02 19.32
C GLY A 97 7.61 -3.69 18.56
N ARG A 98 7.48 -3.36 17.28
CA ARG A 98 8.55 -3.02 16.35
C ARG A 98 8.10 -1.96 15.35
N PRO A 99 8.99 -1.17 14.78
CA PRO A 99 8.65 -0.23 13.70
C PRO A 99 8.22 -1.00 12.45
N VAL A 100 6.99 -0.78 12.03
CA VAL A 100 6.45 -1.28 10.76
C VAL A 100 6.21 -0.09 9.86
N PRO A 101 6.76 -0.06 8.64
CA PRO A 101 6.54 1.03 7.71
C PRO A 101 5.05 1.34 7.50
N LEU A 102 4.74 2.60 7.32
CA LEU A 102 3.39 3.07 7.14
C LEU A 102 3.09 3.23 5.65
N PHE A 103 2.23 2.37 5.14
CA PHE A 103 1.78 2.42 3.76
C PHE A 103 0.48 3.21 3.62
N THR A 104 0.46 4.17 2.70
CA THR A 104 -0.72 4.97 2.38
C THR A 104 -0.94 5.06 0.88
N LEU A 105 -2.18 5.39 0.49
CA LEU A 105 -2.55 5.53 -0.92
C LEU A 105 -1.80 6.67 -1.61
N HIS A 106 -1.27 6.37 -2.78
CA HIS A 106 -0.65 7.30 -3.72
C HIS A 106 -1.21 7.08 -5.12
N ALA A 107 -1.12 8.08 -5.96
CA ALA A 107 -1.41 7.95 -7.39
C ALA A 107 -0.34 8.67 -8.21
N MET A 108 -0.18 8.23 -9.46
CA MET A 108 0.72 8.82 -10.44
C MET A 108 0.15 8.68 -11.86
N ASP A 109 0.69 9.41 -12.79
CA ASP A 109 0.40 9.22 -14.20
C ASP A 109 0.93 7.87 -14.71
N ALA A 110 0.41 7.41 -15.84
CA ALA A 110 0.81 6.14 -16.45
C ALA A 110 2.30 6.00 -16.77
N ASP A 111 3.02 7.12 -16.85
CA ASP A 111 4.45 7.18 -17.10
C ASP A 111 5.31 7.38 -15.84
N GLY A 112 4.68 7.33 -14.66
CA GLY A 112 5.35 7.49 -13.36
C GLY A 112 5.49 8.93 -12.87
N ARG A 113 5.07 9.92 -13.67
CA ARG A 113 5.14 11.33 -13.29
C ARG A 113 3.96 11.77 -12.43
N ASN A 114 4.03 13.00 -11.91
CA ASN A 114 2.98 13.65 -11.14
C ASN A 114 2.46 12.80 -9.96
N MET A 115 3.40 12.16 -9.26
CA MET A 115 3.07 11.36 -8.09
C MET A 115 2.50 12.23 -6.98
N VAL A 116 1.34 11.84 -6.47
CA VAL A 116 0.64 12.55 -5.39
C VAL A 116 0.21 11.55 -4.30
N ARG A 117 0.25 12.01 -3.07
CA ARG A 117 -0.31 11.27 -1.94
C ARG A 117 -1.81 11.53 -1.88
N LEU A 118 -2.61 10.47 -1.88
CA LEU A 118 -4.07 10.53 -1.79
C LEU A 118 -4.60 10.43 -0.36
N SER A 119 -3.87 9.77 0.52
CA SER A 119 -4.31 9.54 1.90
C SER A 119 -3.37 10.19 2.91
N HIS A 120 -3.97 10.75 3.96
CA HIS A 120 -3.29 11.30 5.13
C HIS A 120 -3.51 10.44 6.38
N HIS A 121 -4.02 9.23 6.21
CA HIS A 121 -4.31 8.31 7.30
C HIS A 121 -3.06 7.96 8.11
N GLU A 122 -3.24 7.72 9.39
CA GLU A 122 -2.15 7.40 10.32
C GLU A 122 -1.91 5.89 10.52
N GLY A 123 -2.76 5.06 9.95
CA GLY A 123 -2.62 3.61 9.90
C GLY A 123 -2.25 3.12 8.50
N ASN A 124 -2.12 1.82 8.35
CA ASN A 124 -1.81 1.20 7.08
C ASN A 124 -3.03 1.06 6.18
N GLU A 125 -2.80 1.16 4.89
CA GLU A 125 -3.75 0.95 3.81
C GLU A 125 -3.18 -0.07 2.83
N TRP A 126 -4.05 -0.93 2.23
CA TRP A 126 -3.62 -2.02 1.35
C TRP A 126 -4.59 -2.25 0.21
N HIS A 127 -4.11 -2.95 -0.82
CA HIS A 127 -4.89 -3.52 -1.91
C HIS A 127 -5.84 -2.52 -2.60
N PRO A 128 -5.37 -1.33 -3.03
CA PRO A 128 -6.24 -0.42 -3.76
C PRO A 128 -6.67 -1.02 -5.09
N SER A 129 -7.94 -0.87 -5.40
CA SER A 129 -8.53 -1.23 -6.69
C SER A 129 -9.57 -0.19 -7.10
N ALA A 130 -9.92 -0.15 -8.39
CA ALA A 130 -11.00 0.71 -8.86
C ALA A 130 -12.31 -0.07 -8.94
N ASP A 131 -13.40 0.52 -8.44
CA ASP A 131 -14.75 0.01 -8.67
C ASP A 131 -15.27 0.41 -10.07
N GLY A 132 -16.47 -0.07 -10.43
CA GLY A 132 -17.09 0.25 -11.72
C GLY A 132 -17.43 1.74 -11.94
N ASN A 133 -17.39 2.57 -10.89
CA ASN A 133 -17.63 4.01 -10.93
C ASN A 133 -16.32 4.82 -10.89
N GLY A 134 -15.17 4.15 -10.85
CA GLY A 134 -13.87 4.80 -10.78
C GLY A 134 -13.45 5.24 -9.38
N MET A 135 -14.18 4.85 -8.35
CA MET A 135 -13.79 5.07 -6.96
C MET A 135 -12.69 4.09 -6.58
N ILE A 136 -11.82 4.48 -5.64
CA ILE A 136 -10.78 3.61 -5.11
C ILE A 136 -11.33 2.86 -3.90
N VAL A 137 -11.38 1.53 -4.00
CA VAL A 137 -11.71 0.61 -2.90
C VAL A 137 -10.40 0.04 -2.36
N TYR A 138 -10.27 -0.03 -1.03
CA TYR A 138 -9.03 -0.46 -0.39
C TYR A 138 -9.28 -0.98 1.03
N SER A 139 -8.38 -1.78 1.57
CA SER A 139 -8.36 -2.11 2.99
C SER A 139 -7.70 -1.00 3.78
N ARG A 140 -8.26 -0.66 4.93
CA ARG A 140 -7.68 0.31 5.85
C ARG A 140 -7.71 -0.22 7.27
N TRP A 141 -6.61 -0.05 7.97
CA TRP A 141 -6.53 -0.32 9.39
C TRP A 141 -6.71 0.97 10.20
N ASP A 142 -7.76 1.03 10.98
CA ASP A 142 -7.99 2.09 11.95
C ASP A 142 -7.52 1.63 13.34
N TYR A 143 -6.53 2.32 13.90
CA TYR A 143 -6.14 2.13 15.28
C TYR A 143 -7.10 2.88 16.19
N VAL A 144 -8.22 2.25 16.48
CA VAL A 144 -9.30 2.80 17.28
C VAL A 144 -9.72 1.81 18.38
N ASP A 145 -10.35 2.32 19.42
CA ASP A 145 -10.79 1.55 20.59
C ASP A 145 -12.05 0.71 20.31
N ARG A 146 -11.99 -0.10 19.28
CA ARG A 146 -13.08 -1.01 18.87
C ARG A 146 -12.53 -2.21 18.11
N GLY A 147 -12.12 -3.23 18.86
CA GLY A 147 -11.70 -4.48 18.27
C GLY A 147 -10.21 -4.59 17.97
N HIS A 148 -9.37 -3.70 18.53
CA HIS A 148 -7.92 -3.79 18.45
C HIS A 148 -7.39 -3.95 17.01
N ASN A 149 -6.68 -5.04 16.77
CA ASN A 149 -6.15 -5.43 15.47
C ASN A 149 -7.20 -5.94 14.48
N GLN A 150 -8.47 -5.96 14.85
CA GLN A 150 -9.58 -6.35 13.97
C GLN A 150 -10.24 -5.17 13.24
N ALA A 151 -9.72 -3.98 13.37
CA ALA A 151 -10.26 -2.80 12.68
C ALA A 151 -9.66 -2.65 11.26
N HIS A 152 -9.60 -3.75 10.50
CA HIS A 152 -9.22 -3.80 9.09
C HIS A 152 -10.47 -3.94 8.25
N HIS A 153 -10.90 -2.88 7.61
CA HIS A 153 -12.18 -2.85 6.90
C HIS A 153 -12.03 -2.33 5.48
N PRO A 154 -12.98 -2.67 4.58
CA PRO A 154 -13.04 -2.07 3.26
C PRO A 154 -13.49 -0.61 3.35
N TRP A 155 -12.73 0.23 2.71
CA TRP A 155 -12.96 1.66 2.55
C TRP A 155 -13.07 2.03 1.08
N ILE A 156 -13.70 3.15 0.83
CA ILE A 156 -13.80 3.74 -0.51
C ILE A 156 -13.46 5.23 -0.44
N THR A 157 -12.78 5.71 -1.45
CA THR A 157 -12.45 7.14 -1.60
C THR A 157 -12.58 7.57 -3.06
N ALA A 158 -12.75 8.85 -3.30
CA ALA A 158 -12.68 9.40 -4.66
C ALA A 158 -11.27 9.22 -5.24
N PRO A 159 -11.10 9.24 -6.59
CA PRO A 159 -9.80 9.08 -7.26
C PRO A 159 -8.75 10.14 -6.89
N ASP A 160 -9.18 11.24 -6.28
CA ASP A 160 -8.31 12.29 -5.76
C ASP A 160 -8.08 12.21 -4.25
N GLY A 161 -8.54 11.13 -3.59
CA GLY A 161 -8.38 10.87 -2.16
C GLY A 161 -9.41 11.56 -1.26
N ARG A 162 -10.38 12.29 -1.81
CA ARG A 162 -11.43 12.96 -1.03
C ARG A 162 -12.54 11.99 -0.60
N ASN A 163 -13.22 12.35 0.50
CA ASN A 163 -14.34 11.61 1.07
C ASN A 163 -14.06 10.12 1.37
N PRO A 164 -12.96 9.80 2.07
CA PRO A 164 -12.73 8.43 2.50
C PRO A 164 -13.84 8.00 3.48
N ARG A 165 -14.48 6.85 3.23
CA ARG A 165 -15.51 6.30 4.09
C ARG A 165 -15.48 4.80 4.09
N ALA A 166 -15.84 4.19 5.22
CA ALA A 166 -15.98 2.76 5.32
C ALA A 166 -17.20 2.29 4.51
N ILE A 167 -17.03 1.19 3.78
CA ILE A 167 -18.13 0.53 3.06
C ILE A 167 -18.85 -0.41 4.00
N HIS A 168 -18.10 -1.13 4.85
CA HIS A 168 -18.62 -2.16 5.72
C HIS A 168 -17.79 -2.25 7.02
N GLY A 169 -18.39 -2.78 8.09
CA GLY A 169 -17.70 -3.17 9.33
C GLY A 169 -17.37 -2.04 10.29
N ASN A 170 -17.26 -0.82 9.85
CA ASN A 170 -16.71 0.29 10.63
C ASN A 170 -17.48 0.66 11.92
N PHE A 171 -18.70 0.21 12.07
CA PHE A 171 -19.57 0.53 13.21
C PHE A 171 -19.89 -0.66 14.11
N LYS A 172 -19.28 -1.80 13.90
CA LYS A 172 -19.65 -3.01 14.60
C LYS A 172 -18.96 -3.11 15.96
N PRO A 173 -19.72 -3.14 17.06
CA PRO A 173 -19.14 -3.20 18.40
C PRO A 173 -18.81 -4.61 18.89
N SER A 174 -19.14 -5.67 18.14
CA SER A 174 -18.96 -7.03 18.64
C SER A 174 -17.60 -7.60 18.27
N HIS A 175 -16.93 -8.14 19.26
CA HIS A 175 -15.65 -8.86 19.13
C HIS A 175 -15.76 -10.23 18.45
N ASP A 176 -16.97 -10.67 18.16
CA ASP A 176 -17.28 -12.05 17.75
C ASP A 176 -17.18 -12.29 16.24
N LEU A 177 -16.97 -11.24 15.47
CA LEU A 177 -16.79 -11.35 14.04
C LEU A 177 -15.41 -10.85 13.68
N ASN A 178 -14.67 -11.68 13.02
CA ASN A 178 -13.40 -11.32 12.43
C ASN A 178 -13.64 -10.79 11.00
N PRO A 179 -13.85 -9.48 10.82
CA PRO A 179 -14.09 -8.88 9.51
C PRO A 179 -12.78 -8.71 8.72
N ASP A 180 -11.68 -9.21 9.25
CA ASP A 180 -10.32 -8.89 8.82
C ASP A 180 -9.99 -9.42 7.43
N MET A 181 -10.84 -10.24 6.88
CA MET A 181 -10.55 -10.99 5.67
C MET A 181 -11.43 -10.64 4.48
N GLU A 182 -12.19 -9.54 4.56
CA GLU A 182 -13.17 -9.22 3.53
C GLU A 182 -12.55 -8.80 2.19
N LEU A 183 -11.25 -8.48 2.17
CA LEU A 183 -10.54 -8.04 0.96
C LEU A 183 -9.27 -8.87 0.64
N ASN A 184 -9.11 -10.03 1.24
CA ASN A 184 -8.01 -10.96 0.91
C ASN A 184 -8.38 -11.89 -0.23
#